data_b33d676fcf39f73ad0e02243a484ebe1
#
_entry.id   b33d676fcf39f73ad0e02243a484ebe1
#
_cell.length_a   1.000
_cell.length_b   1.000
_cell.length_c   1.000
_cell.angle_alpha   90.00
_cell.angle_beta   90.00
_cell.angle_gamma   90.00
#
_symmetry.space_group_name_H-M   'P 1'
#
loop_
_entity.id
_entity.type
_entity.pdbx_description
1 polymer ?
#
loop_
_entity_poly.entity_id
_entity_poly.type
_entity_poly.pdbx_seq_one_letter_code
_entity_poly.pdbx_strand_id
1 'polypeptide(L)'
;KVQAVNGDILSAWSEASGALAIDKTAPAISGESASRTDASNGSVTFTSDEAGKVYYIVGGEKPTQDALLASANVKDIASGETKIDLSGLGAEATNVYLMVVDAAGNRSDVKTVKVPVYLAKPTTITWVNGTSTAMWSEVPGAAAYCVQLYKDGTEVTPAVTADTTSYTFTLEESGSYTFK
;
A
#
# COMPACT_ATOMS: atom_id res chain seq x y z
N LYS A 1 -37.09 15.86 30.48
CA LYS A 1 -38.49 16.16 30.78
C LYS A 1 -38.74 17.66 30.56
N VAL A 2 -39.97 17.98 30.11
CA VAL A 2 -40.38 19.37 29.83
C VAL A 2 -41.70 19.60 30.58
N GLN A 3 -41.90 20.81 31.09
CA GLN A 3 -43.10 21.23 31.77
C GLN A 3 -43.56 22.57 31.17
N ALA A 4 -44.89 22.70 30.95
CA ALA A 4 -45.44 23.97 30.48
C ALA A 4 -45.72 24.88 31.69
N VAL A 5 -45.51 26.21 31.49
CA VAL A 5 -45.71 27.24 32.51
C VAL A 5 -46.64 28.34 31.96
N ASN A 6 -47.66 28.74 32.76
CA ASN A 6 -48.51 29.87 32.46
C ASN A 6 -48.73 30.68 33.78
N GLY A 7 -47.97 31.71 33.99
CA GLY A 7 -47.87 32.40 35.28
C GLY A 7 -47.38 31.44 36.37
N ASP A 8 -48.17 31.29 37.42
CA ASP A 8 -47.90 30.36 38.52
C ASP A 8 -48.47 28.95 38.31
N ILE A 9 -49.10 28.69 37.17
CA ILE A 9 -49.67 27.40 36.83
C ILE A 9 -48.64 26.57 36.10
N LEU A 10 -48.37 25.35 36.63
CA LEU A 10 -47.46 24.38 36.07
C LEU A 10 -48.24 23.14 35.59
N SER A 11 -47.93 22.65 34.41
CA SER A 11 -48.42 21.33 33.97
C SER A 11 -47.72 20.19 34.71
N ALA A 12 -48.19 18.96 34.54
CA ALA A 12 -47.34 17.81 34.89
C ALA A 12 -46.08 17.75 34.00
N TRP A 13 -45.06 17.09 34.50
CA TRP A 13 -43.85 16.82 33.71
C TRP A 13 -44.19 15.83 32.58
N SER A 14 -43.55 16.07 31.41
CA SER A 14 -43.60 15.08 30.32
C SER A 14 -42.90 13.78 30.75
N GLU A 15 -43.18 12.71 29.99
CA GLU A 15 -42.36 11.52 30.06
C GLU A 15 -40.87 11.83 29.71
N ALA A 16 -39.97 10.97 30.14
CA ALA A 16 -38.56 11.11 29.75
C ALA A 16 -38.42 10.86 28.22
N SER A 17 -37.58 11.66 27.58
CA SER A 17 -37.13 11.35 26.23
C SER A 17 -36.35 10.03 26.24
N GLY A 18 -36.20 9.40 25.09
CA GLY A 18 -35.27 8.30 24.89
C GLY A 18 -33.82 8.75 25.22
N ALA A 19 -32.96 7.81 25.52
CA ALA A 19 -31.52 8.08 25.72
C ALA A 19 -30.91 8.57 24.41
N LEU A 20 -30.11 9.64 24.48
CA LEU A 20 -29.22 10.07 23.40
C LEU A 20 -27.84 9.50 23.69
N ALA A 21 -27.37 8.57 22.85
CA ALA A 21 -25.98 8.15 22.86
C ALA A 21 -25.14 9.14 22.06
N ILE A 22 -24.06 9.60 22.64
CA ILE A 22 -23.08 10.47 21.96
C ILE A 22 -21.76 9.72 21.93
N ASP A 23 -21.28 9.43 20.73
CA ASP A 23 -19.97 8.90 20.51
C ASP A 23 -19.00 10.03 20.15
N LYS A 24 -17.85 10.08 20.81
CA LYS A 24 -16.76 11.05 20.61
C LYS A 24 -15.41 10.36 20.44
N THR A 25 -15.41 9.04 20.34
CA THR A 25 -14.19 8.24 20.11
C THR A 25 -13.86 8.27 18.64
N ALA A 26 -12.63 8.55 18.29
CA ALA A 26 -12.17 8.49 16.90
C ALA A 26 -11.63 7.10 16.61
N PRO A 27 -11.90 6.53 15.40
CA PRO A 27 -11.32 5.27 15.00
C PRO A 27 -9.78 5.28 15.06
N ALA A 28 -9.19 4.18 15.50
CA ALA A 28 -7.75 3.98 15.46
C ALA A 28 -7.36 3.01 14.33
N ILE A 29 -6.32 3.38 13.57
CA ILE A 29 -5.78 2.60 12.46
C ILE A 29 -4.42 2.07 12.86
N SER A 30 -4.18 0.77 12.60
CA SER A 30 -2.94 0.06 12.92
C SER A 30 -2.63 -1.03 11.89
N GLY A 31 -1.41 -1.59 11.93
CA GLY A 31 -1.01 -2.73 11.11
C GLY A 31 -0.95 -2.42 9.62
N GLU A 32 -0.65 -1.16 9.26
CA GLU A 32 -0.63 -0.70 7.87
C GLU A 32 0.48 -1.39 7.09
N SER A 33 0.14 -1.96 5.95
CA SER A 33 1.07 -2.56 5.00
C SER A 33 0.63 -2.32 3.57
N ALA A 34 1.55 -2.44 2.62
CA ALA A 34 1.25 -2.35 1.21
C ALA A 34 2.03 -3.39 0.41
N SER A 35 1.45 -3.85 -0.68
CA SER A 35 2.08 -4.77 -1.61
C SER A 35 1.80 -4.38 -3.05
N ARG A 36 2.65 -4.88 -3.97
CA ARG A 36 2.48 -4.75 -5.43
C ARG A 36 2.23 -6.11 -6.05
N THR A 37 1.34 -6.16 -7.02
CA THR A 37 1.16 -7.33 -7.89
C THR A 37 1.82 -7.12 -9.25
N ASP A 38 1.83 -5.89 -9.75
CA ASP A 38 2.50 -5.48 -10.98
C ASP A 38 2.75 -3.95 -10.98
N ALA A 39 3.20 -3.40 -12.10
CA ALA A 39 3.50 -1.97 -12.24
C ALA A 39 2.27 -1.07 -12.03
N SER A 40 1.07 -1.57 -12.32
CA SER A 40 -0.17 -0.78 -12.27
C SER A 40 -1.07 -1.11 -11.08
N ASN A 41 -0.85 -2.26 -10.43
CA ASN A 41 -1.74 -2.76 -9.38
C ASN A 41 -1.00 -3.08 -8.10
N GLY A 42 -1.71 -2.93 -6.99
CA GLY A 42 -1.23 -3.23 -5.65
C GLY A 42 -2.36 -3.22 -4.64
N SER A 43 -2.03 -3.26 -3.38
CA SER A 43 -3.00 -3.12 -2.30
C SER A 43 -2.41 -2.49 -1.05
N VAL A 44 -3.28 -1.90 -0.24
CA VAL A 44 -3.01 -1.48 1.13
C VAL A 44 -3.89 -2.30 2.05
N THR A 45 -3.31 -2.80 3.14
CA THR A 45 -4.02 -3.51 4.21
C THR A 45 -3.79 -2.78 5.52
N PHE A 46 -4.81 -2.68 6.34
CA PHE A 46 -4.74 -2.08 7.68
C PHE A 46 -5.86 -2.64 8.56
N THR A 47 -5.77 -2.41 9.86
CA THR A 47 -6.83 -2.75 10.84
C THR A 47 -7.44 -1.47 11.38
N SER A 48 -8.77 -1.40 11.41
CA SER A 48 -9.53 -0.37 12.14
C SER A 48 -10.18 -1.01 13.35
N ASP A 49 -10.14 -0.35 14.51
CA ASP A 49 -10.84 -0.83 15.72
C ASP A 49 -12.36 -0.60 15.65
N GLU A 50 -12.81 0.30 14.77
CA GLU A 50 -14.21 0.62 14.56
C GLU A 50 -14.65 0.45 13.11
N ALA A 51 -15.93 0.20 12.91
CA ALA A 51 -16.59 0.22 11.61
C ALA A 51 -16.80 1.68 11.14
N GLY A 52 -16.82 1.89 9.82
CA GLY A 52 -17.04 3.22 9.25
C GLY A 52 -16.78 3.29 7.76
N LYS A 53 -16.28 4.43 7.31
CA LYS A 53 -15.83 4.65 5.93
C LYS A 53 -14.35 5.02 5.89
N VAL A 54 -13.58 4.30 5.11
CA VAL A 54 -12.21 4.73 4.79
C VAL A 54 -12.22 5.62 3.56
N TYR A 55 -11.59 6.79 3.67
CA TYR A 55 -11.30 7.72 2.58
C TYR A 55 -9.80 7.65 2.29
N TYR A 56 -9.42 7.63 1.01
CA TYR A 56 -8.01 7.54 0.66
C TYR A 56 -7.63 8.33 -0.59
N ILE A 57 -6.37 8.74 -0.66
CA ILE A 57 -5.75 9.42 -1.81
C ILE A 57 -4.44 8.71 -2.13
N VAL A 58 -4.19 8.48 -3.43
CA VAL A 58 -2.97 7.85 -3.94
C VAL A 58 -2.05 8.91 -4.54
N GLY A 59 -0.81 8.96 -4.09
CA GLY A 59 0.20 9.91 -4.58
C GLY A 59 0.04 11.33 -4.02
N GLY A 60 0.92 12.22 -4.48
CA GLY A 60 0.94 13.61 -4.06
C GLY A 60 1.50 13.85 -2.65
N GLU A 61 1.26 15.04 -2.15
CA GLU A 61 1.62 15.42 -0.78
C GLU A 61 0.57 14.96 0.23
N LYS A 62 0.96 14.87 1.51
CA LYS A 62 0.05 14.47 2.58
C LYS A 62 -1.13 15.43 2.69
N PRO A 63 -2.37 14.96 2.44
CA PRO A 63 -3.56 15.80 2.48
C PRO A 63 -3.99 16.13 3.91
N THR A 64 -4.84 17.13 4.05
CA THR A 64 -5.60 17.38 5.27
C THR A 64 -6.74 16.35 5.39
N GLN A 65 -7.32 16.22 6.59
CA GLN A 65 -8.52 15.39 6.80
C GLN A 65 -9.69 15.83 5.92
N ASP A 66 -9.88 17.14 5.72
CA ASP A 66 -10.98 17.65 4.87
C ASP A 66 -10.75 17.35 3.39
N ALA A 67 -9.51 17.39 2.92
CA ALA A 67 -9.16 16.98 1.57
C ALA A 67 -9.40 15.48 1.35
N LEU A 68 -9.12 14.62 2.35
CA LEU A 68 -9.45 13.20 2.31
C LEU A 68 -10.96 12.97 2.27
N LEU A 69 -11.73 13.68 3.10
CA LEU A 69 -13.19 13.55 3.14
C LEU A 69 -13.84 13.94 1.81
N ALA A 70 -13.23 14.85 1.05
CA ALA A 70 -13.66 15.24 -0.29
C ALA A 70 -13.22 14.27 -1.40
N SER A 71 -12.42 13.24 -1.07
CA SER A 71 -11.96 12.24 -2.04
C SER A 71 -13.11 11.40 -2.57
N ALA A 72 -13.09 11.11 -3.89
CA ALA A 72 -14.01 10.14 -4.49
C ALA A 72 -13.69 8.69 -4.11
N ASN A 73 -12.47 8.42 -3.60
CA ASN A 73 -12.07 7.08 -3.18
C ASN A 73 -12.55 6.83 -1.74
N VAL A 74 -13.66 6.13 -1.62
CA VAL A 74 -14.29 5.79 -0.35
C VAL A 74 -14.76 4.34 -0.36
N LYS A 75 -14.64 3.67 0.80
CA LYS A 75 -15.09 2.29 0.97
C LYS A 75 -15.67 2.12 2.38
N ASP A 76 -16.83 1.43 2.47
CA ASP A 76 -17.36 1.00 3.75
C ASP A 76 -16.50 -0.13 4.33
N ILE A 77 -16.23 -0.07 5.64
CA ILE A 77 -15.42 -1.04 6.36
C ILE A 77 -16.09 -1.48 7.64
N ALA A 78 -15.86 -2.74 8.02
CA ALA A 78 -16.14 -3.24 9.35
C ALA A 78 -14.95 -2.96 10.29
N SER A 79 -15.13 -3.11 11.59
CA SER A 79 -14.04 -3.26 12.53
C SER A 79 -13.22 -4.50 12.17
N GLY A 80 -11.89 -4.41 12.24
CA GLY A 80 -10.95 -5.46 11.89
C GLY A 80 -10.10 -5.12 10.66
N GLU A 81 -9.54 -6.16 10.05
CA GLU A 81 -8.65 -6.02 8.89
C GLU A 81 -9.43 -5.59 7.64
N THR A 82 -8.89 -4.63 6.94
CA THR A 82 -9.42 -4.12 5.68
C THR A 82 -8.32 -4.10 4.62
N LYS A 83 -8.66 -4.56 3.41
CA LYS A 83 -7.83 -4.46 2.21
C LYS A 83 -8.45 -3.49 1.22
N ILE A 84 -7.63 -2.57 0.69
CA ILE A 84 -7.96 -1.69 -0.42
C ILE A 84 -7.11 -2.12 -1.61
N ASP A 85 -7.75 -2.56 -2.69
CA ASP A 85 -7.06 -2.82 -3.94
C ASP A 85 -6.84 -1.49 -4.70
N LEU A 86 -5.65 -1.32 -5.23
CA LEU A 86 -5.20 -0.12 -5.94
C LEU A 86 -4.96 -0.46 -7.41
N SER A 87 -5.31 0.47 -8.29
CA SER A 87 -5.06 0.38 -9.73
C SER A 87 -4.56 1.71 -10.27
N GLY A 88 -4.00 1.70 -11.49
CA GLY A 88 -3.46 2.89 -12.13
C GLY A 88 -2.19 3.44 -11.47
N LEU A 89 -1.48 2.61 -10.70
CA LEU A 89 -0.19 2.94 -10.13
C LEU A 89 0.88 3.02 -11.23
N GLY A 90 1.90 3.86 -11.04
CA GLY A 90 3.15 3.80 -11.84
C GLY A 90 4.11 2.78 -11.26
N ALA A 91 5.23 2.48 -11.93
CA ALA A 91 6.24 1.55 -11.40
C ALA A 91 6.95 2.07 -10.14
N GLU A 92 7.02 3.38 -9.98
CA GLU A 92 7.66 4.04 -8.85
C GLU A 92 6.93 3.82 -7.52
N ALA A 93 7.67 3.98 -6.42
CA ALA A 93 7.05 3.99 -5.11
C ALA A 93 6.08 5.17 -4.97
N THR A 94 4.95 4.95 -4.33
CA THR A 94 3.97 6.02 -4.09
C THR A 94 3.41 5.92 -2.67
N ASN A 95 2.91 7.03 -2.14
CA ASN A 95 2.22 7.03 -0.86
C ASN A 95 0.72 6.88 -1.06
N VAL A 96 0.07 6.18 -0.15
CA VAL A 96 -1.38 6.18 0.03
C VAL A 96 -1.67 6.83 1.37
N TYR A 97 -2.50 7.84 1.36
CA TYR A 97 -2.99 8.52 2.56
C TYR A 97 -4.40 8.04 2.83
N LEU A 98 -4.68 7.63 4.05
CA LEU A 98 -6.00 7.12 4.41
C LEU A 98 -6.45 7.63 5.79
N MET A 99 -7.76 7.72 5.95
CA MET A 99 -8.44 8.14 7.17
C MET A 99 -9.76 7.38 7.27
N VAL A 100 -10.10 6.91 8.46
CA VAL A 100 -11.41 6.30 8.75
C VAL A 100 -12.30 7.32 9.43
N VAL A 101 -13.57 7.32 9.06
CA VAL A 101 -14.64 8.10 9.69
C VAL A 101 -15.71 7.13 10.15
N ASP A 102 -16.06 7.15 11.44
CA ASP A 102 -17.10 6.31 12.03
C ASP A 102 -18.53 6.80 11.70
N ALA A 103 -19.52 6.12 12.23
CA ALA A 103 -20.94 6.46 12.03
C ALA A 103 -21.35 7.74 12.77
N ALA A 104 -20.61 8.17 13.81
CA ALA A 104 -20.85 9.39 14.56
C ALA A 104 -20.15 10.62 13.91
N GLY A 105 -19.28 10.40 12.93
CA GLY A 105 -18.52 11.43 12.24
C GLY A 105 -17.15 11.71 12.85
N ASN A 106 -16.69 10.94 13.84
CA ASN A 106 -15.35 11.07 14.38
C ASN A 106 -14.33 10.55 13.36
N ARG A 107 -13.17 11.22 13.28
CA ARG A 107 -12.15 10.98 12.26
C ARG A 107 -10.86 10.47 12.89
N SER A 108 -10.29 9.42 12.33
CA SER A 108 -8.95 8.97 12.68
C SER A 108 -7.89 9.99 12.26
N ASP A 109 -6.66 9.83 12.74
CA ASP A 109 -5.50 10.49 12.15
C ASP A 109 -5.29 10.04 10.72
N VAL A 110 -4.69 10.95 9.90
CA VAL A 110 -4.27 10.61 8.54
C VAL A 110 -3.03 9.73 8.59
N LYS A 111 -3.18 8.49 8.14
CA LYS A 111 -2.09 7.53 7.98
C LYS A 111 -1.46 7.64 6.60
N THR A 112 -0.17 7.36 6.54
CA THR A 112 0.62 7.31 5.30
C THR A 112 1.15 5.90 5.14
N VAL A 113 0.80 5.23 4.06
CA VAL A 113 1.27 3.88 3.72
C VAL A 113 2.06 3.96 2.43
N LYS A 114 3.34 3.58 2.47
CA LYS A 114 4.20 3.58 1.31
C LYS A 114 3.99 2.30 0.50
N VAL A 115 3.47 2.44 -0.71
CA VAL A 115 3.43 1.37 -1.72
C VAL A 115 4.82 1.29 -2.35
N PRO A 116 5.49 0.12 -2.33
CA PRO A 116 6.86 -0.01 -2.80
C PRO A 116 6.98 0.17 -4.32
N VAL A 117 8.20 0.38 -4.79
CA VAL A 117 8.53 0.29 -6.22
C VAL A 117 8.21 -1.11 -6.75
N TYR A 118 7.75 -1.20 -8.00
CA TYR A 118 7.62 -2.47 -8.69
C TYR A 118 8.87 -2.74 -9.54
N LEU A 119 9.55 -3.83 -9.25
CA LEU A 119 10.67 -4.29 -10.05
C LEU A 119 10.18 -5.40 -11.00
N ALA A 120 10.08 -5.07 -12.28
CA ALA A 120 9.86 -6.07 -13.32
C ALA A 120 11.10 -6.99 -13.44
N LYS A 121 10.92 -8.18 -13.95
CA LYS A 121 12.07 -8.99 -14.36
C LYS A 121 12.71 -8.39 -15.62
N PRO A 122 14.02 -8.52 -15.83
CA PRO A 122 14.64 -8.21 -17.12
C PRO A 122 13.96 -8.96 -18.27
N THR A 123 13.68 -8.27 -19.36
CA THR A 123 12.97 -8.88 -20.52
C THR A 123 13.93 -9.46 -21.56
N THR A 124 15.15 -8.94 -21.64
CA THR A 124 16.21 -9.41 -22.52
C THR A 124 17.37 -9.87 -21.66
N ILE A 125 17.81 -11.12 -21.84
CA ILE A 125 19.01 -11.68 -21.25
C ILE A 125 19.79 -12.39 -22.35
N THR A 126 21.09 -12.08 -22.50
CA THR A 126 21.91 -12.63 -23.59
C THR A 126 23.39 -12.61 -23.23
N TRP A 127 24.16 -13.47 -23.88
CA TRP A 127 25.62 -13.36 -23.90
C TRP A 127 26.08 -12.36 -24.98
N VAL A 128 27.09 -11.58 -24.64
CA VAL A 128 27.80 -10.80 -25.69
C VAL A 128 28.56 -11.76 -26.55
N ASN A 129 28.31 -11.73 -27.87
CA ASN A 129 28.87 -12.71 -28.84
C ASN A 129 30.39 -12.81 -28.74
N GLY A 130 30.92 -14.02 -28.62
CA GLY A 130 32.35 -14.30 -28.52
C GLY A 130 32.98 -13.98 -27.16
N THR A 131 32.21 -13.69 -26.14
CA THR A 131 32.70 -13.37 -24.79
C THR A 131 31.96 -14.14 -23.69
N SER A 132 32.48 -14.10 -22.45
CA SER A 132 31.79 -14.59 -21.25
C SER A 132 31.01 -13.49 -20.53
N THR A 133 30.64 -12.42 -21.23
CA THR A 133 29.89 -11.31 -20.67
C THR A 133 28.39 -11.53 -20.85
N ALA A 134 27.68 -11.66 -19.75
CA ALA A 134 26.22 -11.64 -19.67
C ALA A 134 25.71 -10.20 -19.77
N MET A 135 24.63 -9.97 -20.47
CA MET A 135 23.91 -8.69 -20.55
C MET A 135 22.41 -8.90 -20.38
N TRP A 136 21.76 -7.90 -19.82
CA TRP A 136 20.29 -7.87 -19.65
C TRP A 136 19.72 -6.48 -19.83
N SER A 137 18.40 -6.40 -20.03
CA SER A 137 17.71 -5.11 -20.13
C SER A 137 17.66 -4.41 -18.76
N GLU A 138 17.78 -3.10 -18.78
CA GLU A 138 17.55 -2.29 -17.59
C GLU A 138 16.12 -2.49 -17.03
N VAL A 139 16.03 -2.51 -15.71
CA VAL A 139 14.77 -2.52 -14.97
C VAL A 139 14.65 -1.20 -14.21
N PRO A 140 13.70 -0.32 -14.57
CA PRO A 140 13.51 0.94 -13.86
C PRO A 140 13.34 0.74 -12.36
N GLY A 141 14.08 1.51 -11.58
CA GLY A 141 14.04 1.43 -10.11
C GLY A 141 14.91 0.32 -9.49
N ALA A 142 15.57 -0.52 -10.28
CA ALA A 142 16.55 -1.48 -9.76
C ALA A 142 17.83 -0.75 -9.34
N ALA A 143 18.28 -0.97 -8.10
CA ALA A 143 19.55 -0.45 -7.61
C ALA A 143 20.73 -1.37 -7.99
N ALA A 144 20.49 -2.66 -8.15
CA ALA A 144 21.45 -3.67 -8.53
C ALA A 144 20.73 -4.93 -9.07
N TYR A 145 21.49 -5.84 -9.64
CA TYR A 145 21.03 -7.11 -10.17
C TYR A 145 21.76 -8.27 -9.49
N CYS A 146 21.03 -9.35 -9.23
CA CYS A 146 21.61 -10.60 -8.76
C CYS A 146 21.69 -11.55 -9.95
N VAL A 147 22.89 -12.03 -10.27
CA VAL A 147 23.15 -12.85 -11.46
C VAL A 147 23.71 -14.21 -11.05
N GLN A 148 23.06 -15.27 -11.47
CA GLN A 148 23.45 -16.65 -11.20
C GLN A 148 23.91 -17.36 -12.48
N LEU A 149 25.13 -17.92 -12.43
CA LEU A 149 25.68 -18.74 -13.51
C LEU A 149 25.31 -20.22 -13.32
N TYR A 150 25.03 -20.90 -14.43
CA TYR A 150 24.80 -22.34 -14.50
C TYR A 150 25.71 -22.97 -15.58
N LYS A 151 26.24 -24.15 -15.31
CA LYS A 151 26.95 -25.00 -16.27
C LYS A 151 26.20 -26.32 -16.39
N ASP A 152 25.86 -26.70 -17.63
CA ASP A 152 25.11 -27.92 -17.93
C ASP A 152 23.85 -28.09 -17.04
N GLY A 153 23.19 -26.98 -16.72
CA GLY A 153 22.00 -26.91 -15.87
C GLY A 153 22.26 -26.90 -14.37
N THR A 154 23.51 -27.02 -13.92
CA THR A 154 23.90 -27.02 -12.51
C THR A 154 24.45 -25.64 -12.13
N GLU A 155 24.10 -25.16 -10.94
CA GLU A 155 24.66 -23.92 -10.39
C GLU A 155 26.16 -24.05 -10.14
N VAL A 156 26.96 -23.14 -10.69
CA VAL A 156 28.44 -23.23 -10.64
C VAL A 156 29.04 -22.35 -9.57
N THR A 157 28.45 -21.15 -9.37
CA THR A 157 28.97 -20.15 -8.44
C THR A 157 27.82 -19.59 -7.60
N PRO A 158 28.09 -19.08 -6.38
CA PRO A 158 27.11 -18.25 -5.71
C PRO A 158 26.68 -17.10 -6.64
N ALA A 159 25.43 -16.65 -6.48
CA ALA A 159 24.95 -15.48 -7.19
C ALA A 159 25.87 -14.28 -6.91
N VAL A 160 26.13 -13.50 -7.96
CA VAL A 160 26.91 -12.27 -7.89
C VAL A 160 26.03 -11.05 -8.00
N THR A 161 26.40 -9.96 -7.36
CA THR A 161 25.69 -8.68 -7.48
C THR A 161 26.40 -7.81 -8.52
N ALA A 162 25.62 -7.23 -9.44
CA ALA A 162 26.10 -6.28 -10.45
C ALA A 162 25.30 -4.97 -10.36
N ASP A 163 26.02 -3.85 -10.32
CA ASP A 163 25.41 -2.51 -10.28
C ASP A 163 25.11 -1.97 -11.69
N THR A 164 25.43 -2.75 -12.72
CA THR A 164 25.21 -2.45 -14.13
C THR A 164 24.38 -3.53 -14.78
N THR A 165 23.98 -3.34 -16.04
CA THR A 165 23.21 -4.31 -16.84
C THR A 165 24.09 -5.36 -17.52
N SER A 166 25.31 -5.58 -17.04
CA SER A 166 26.21 -6.60 -17.54
C SER A 166 27.13 -7.14 -16.44
N TYR A 167 27.60 -8.37 -16.64
CA TYR A 167 28.59 -9.02 -15.80
C TYR A 167 29.47 -9.96 -16.63
N THR A 168 30.79 -9.92 -16.43
CA THR A 168 31.73 -10.84 -17.12
C THR A 168 32.13 -11.96 -16.17
N PHE A 169 31.82 -13.19 -16.54
CA PHE A 169 32.21 -14.37 -15.77
C PHE A 169 33.58 -14.89 -16.19
N THR A 170 34.34 -15.41 -15.24
CA THR A 170 35.51 -16.23 -15.53
C THR A 170 35.05 -17.68 -15.72
N LEU A 171 35.20 -18.23 -16.94
CA LEU A 171 34.81 -19.59 -17.30
C LEU A 171 36.08 -20.43 -17.43
N GLU A 172 36.29 -21.34 -16.48
CA GLU A 172 37.55 -22.12 -16.39
C GLU A 172 37.48 -23.46 -17.11
N GLU A 173 36.27 -23.96 -17.37
CA GLU A 173 36.06 -25.27 -17.94
C GLU A 173 35.17 -25.24 -19.21
N SER A 174 35.31 -26.24 -20.07
CA SER A 174 34.42 -26.44 -21.21
C SER A 174 33.02 -26.86 -20.70
N GLY A 175 31.97 -26.40 -21.37
CA GLY A 175 30.58 -26.73 -21.04
C GLY A 175 29.57 -25.79 -21.64
N SER A 176 28.29 -26.08 -21.45
CA SER A 176 27.19 -25.20 -21.83
C SER A 176 26.84 -24.30 -20.67
N TYR A 177 27.02 -22.98 -20.83
CA TYR A 177 26.76 -21.99 -19.79
C TYR A 177 25.49 -21.23 -20.08
N THR A 178 24.68 -21.05 -19.00
CA THR A 178 23.51 -20.16 -18.98
C THR A 178 23.55 -19.31 -17.72
N PHE A 179 22.82 -18.20 -17.70
CA PHE A 179 22.66 -17.37 -16.51
C PHE A 179 21.20 -16.94 -16.31
N LYS A 180 20.86 -16.58 -15.08
CA LYS A 180 19.54 -16.05 -14.69
C LYS A 180 19.71 -14.81 -13.84
#